data_5b472ef6286ccb5963f14e852da3a2ea
#
_entry.id   5b472ef6286ccb5963f14e852da3a2ea
#
_cell.length_a   1.000
_cell.length_b   1.000
_cell.length_c   1.000
_cell.angle_alpha   90.00
_cell.angle_beta   90.00
_cell.angle_gamma   90.00
#
_symmetry.space_group_name_H-M   'P 1'
#
loop_
_entity.id
_entity.type
_entity.pdbx_description
1 polymer ?
#
loop_
_entity_poly.entity_id
_entity_poly.type
_entity_poly.pdbx_seq_one_letter_code
_entity_poly.pdbx_strand_id
1 'polypeptide(L)'
;MSNARIAAERLERHRLTRPGPRDAADLVTWFGAVQAQDYGAAKWALALRMHGTITDAHIERALDDGRILRTHLMRPTWHFVAASDIRWLLELTAPRVHQAIAFGRRHFGLTDAVHRRATKAIERALDREQCLTRGELSDRLARAGIPAKGVPLALMTIHAELEGIICSGPRRGKQSTYMLLAQRAPLAKRASRDQALAELTTRYFRSHGPATVRDFVWWSGLTTADAKRGLDIVRARNETIDGLTYWTLGPRRAIARPASITHLLPVYDEYLVAYRDLEAVPRGKASWGVLPQAIVCGGQVIGTWRVARATDSRKVAISLGRTLGADAQRQLDRAIARYTKFAAVPPRR
;
A
#
# COMPACT_ATOMS: atom_id res chain seq x y z
N MET A 1 7.17 26.10 -10.80
CA MET A 1 7.64 25.23 -9.68
C MET A 1 8.73 24.33 -10.25
N SER A 2 9.82 24.08 -9.53
CA SER A 2 10.81 23.09 -10.00
C SER A 2 10.44 21.69 -9.52
N ASN A 3 10.93 20.64 -10.20
CA ASN A 3 10.78 19.23 -9.77
C ASN A 3 11.23 19.03 -8.30
N ALA A 4 12.24 19.78 -7.85
CA ALA A 4 12.69 19.74 -6.46
C ALA A 4 11.61 20.21 -5.46
N ARG A 5 10.78 21.20 -5.83
CA ARG A 5 9.67 21.66 -4.99
C ARG A 5 8.55 20.62 -4.94
N ILE A 6 8.23 19.97 -6.06
CA ILE A 6 7.25 18.86 -6.11
C ILE A 6 7.72 17.72 -5.20
N ALA A 7 8.99 17.31 -5.33
CA ALA A 7 9.55 16.24 -4.50
C ALA A 7 9.52 16.58 -3.01
N ALA A 8 9.86 17.82 -2.64
CA ALA A 8 9.81 18.29 -1.26
C ALA A 8 8.39 18.27 -0.68
N GLU A 9 7.42 18.75 -1.46
CA GLU A 9 6.00 18.73 -1.05
C GLU A 9 5.45 17.31 -0.91
N ARG A 10 5.82 16.42 -1.82
CA ARG A 10 5.49 14.99 -1.72
C ARG A 10 6.08 14.36 -0.47
N LEU A 11 7.36 14.61 -0.12
CA LEU A 11 7.98 14.10 1.11
C LEU A 11 7.19 14.51 2.36
N GLU A 12 6.77 15.78 2.44
CA GLU A 12 6.01 16.26 3.58
C GLU A 12 4.63 15.62 3.67
N ARG A 13 3.90 15.53 2.56
CA ARG A 13 2.56 14.94 2.50
C ARG A 13 2.59 13.43 2.75
N HIS A 14 3.66 12.77 2.32
CA HIS A 14 3.95 11.38 2.66
C HIS A 14 4.40 11.15 4.11
N ARG A 15 4.42 12.20 4.95
CA ARG A 15 4.85 12.11 6.35
C ARG A 15 6.29 11.60 6.53
N LEU A 16 7.15 11.89 5.58
CA LEU A 16 8.57 11.50 5.63
C LEU A 16 9.45 12.59 6.28
N THR A 17 9.04 13.86 6.25
CA THR A 17 9.78 14.98 6.88
C THR A 17 9.29 15.32 8.27
N ARG A 18 8.04 15.01 8.58
CA ARG A 18 7.42 15.24 9.89
C ARG A 18 6.70 13.98 10.35
N PRO A 19 6.80 13.61 11.64
CA PRO A 19 6.10 12.46 12.17
C PRO A 19 4.60 12.54 11.91
N GLY A 20 4.02 11.43 11.48
CA GLY A 20 2.59 11.24 11.29
C GLY A 20 1.88 10.85 12.59
N PRO A 21 0.73 10.20 12.50
CA PRO A 21 -0.02 9.74 13.66
C PRO A 21 0.74 8.66 14.43
N ARG A 22 0.31 8.40 15.66
CA ARG A 22 0.82 7.30 16.49
C ARG A 22 0.12 5.98 16.18
N ASP A 23 -1.11 6.05 15.68
CA ASP A 23 -1.88 4.88 15.27
C ASP A 23 -1.64 4.55 13.79
N ALA A 24 -1.44 3.27 13.50
CA ALA A 24 -1.17 2.81 12.15
C ALA A 24 -2.43 2.85 11.25
N ALA A 25 -3.63 2.65 11.83
CA ALA A 25 -4.89 2.75 11.10
C ALA A 25 -5.16 4.20 10.65
N ASP A 26 -4.86 5.20 11.51
CA ASP A 26 -4.96 6.62 11.14
C ASP A 26 -4.03 6.97 9.99
N LEU A 27 -2.83 6.39 9.97
CA LEU A 27 -1.88 6.59 8.87
C LEU A 27 -2.39 5.94 7.57
N VAL A 28 -2.93 4.74 7.63
CA VAL A 28 -3.53 4.07 6.47
C VAL A 28 -4.74 4.86 5.97
N THR A 29 -5.57 5.37 6.88
CA THR A 29 -6.69 6.27 6.54
C THR A 29 -6.21 7.56 5.87
N TRP A 30 -5.10 8.13 6.32
CA TRP A 30 -4.48 9.31 5.69
C TRP A 30 -4.15 9.08 4.22
N PHE A 31 -3.64 7.89 3.87
CA PHE A 31 -3.30 7.52 2.50
C PHE A 31 -4.53 7.03 1.70
N GLY A 32 -5.56 6.53 2.36
CA GLY A 32 -6.68 5.78 1.77
C GLY A 32 -6.36 4.30 1.65
N ALA A 33 -5.23 3.95 1.08
CA ALA A 33 -4.66 2.60 1.05
C ALA A 33 -3.14 2.67 0.92
N VAL A 34 -2.44 1.60 1.29
CA VAL A 34 -0.98 1.47 1.16
C VAL A 34 -0.67 0.15 0.48
N GLN A 35 0.10 0.18 -0.60
CA GLN A 35 0.44 -1.05 -1.31
C GLN A 35 1.21 -2.01 -0.39
N ALA A 36 0.72 -3.25 -0.29
CA ALA A 36 1.20 -4.27 0.64
C ALA A 36 1.52 -5.59 -0.07
N GLN A 37 2.04 -5.51 -1.31
CA GLN A 37 2.45 -6.68 -2.08
C GLN A 37 3.54 -7.44 -1.35
N ASP A 38 4.54 -6.75 -0.81
CA ASP A 38 5.47 -7.29 0.18
C ASP A 38 4.99 -6.88 1.59
N TYR A 39 4.59 -7.87 2.37
CA TYR A 39 3.99 -7.66 3.69
C TYR A 39 4.94 -6.98 4.69
N GLY A 40 6.20 -7.43 4.74
CA GLY A 40 7.21 -6.87 5.64
C GLY A 40 7.61 -5.45 5.23
N ALA A 41 7.77 -5.24 3.93
CA ALA A 41 8.08 -3.93 3.34
C ALA A 41 6.98 -2.90 3.65
N ALA A 42 5.71 -3.28 3.50
CA ALA A 42 4.58 -2.39 3.80
C ALA A 42 4.49 -2.02 5.28
N LYS A 43 4.80 -2.94 6.21
CA LYS A 43 4.89 -2.62 7.64
C LYS A 43 6.00 -1.59 7.91
N TRP A 44 7.15 -1.74 7.28
CA TRP A 44 8.22 -0.74 7.38
C TRP A 44 7.83 0.60 6.77
N ALA A 45 7.11 0.61 5.64
CA ALA A 45 6.58 1.84 5.04
C ALA A 45 5.69 2.62 6.00
N LEU A 46 4.84 1.94 6.78
CA LEU A 46 4.04 2.58 7.83
C LEU A 46 4.92 3.10 8.97
N ALA A 47 5.81 2.26 9.51
CA ALA A 47 6.67 2.62 10.62
C ALA A 47 7.57 3.84 10.34
N LEU A 48 8.04 4.00 9.09
CA LEU A 48 8.81 5.18 8.64
C LEU A 48 8.06 6.50 8.83
N ARG A 49 6.72 6.47 8.80
CA ARG A 49 5.86 7.65 8.77
C ARG A 49 5.19 7.95 10.10
N MET A 50 5.27 7.02 11.04
CA MET A 50 4.63 7.15 12.34
C MET A 50 5.51 7.88 13.35
N HIS A 51 4.86 8.48 14.35
CA HIS A 51 5.55 9.14 15.47
C HIS A 51 6.07 8.12 16.49
N GLY A 52 7.29 8.33 16.96
CA GLY A 52 7.92 7.53 18.01
C GLY A 52 8.72 6.34 17.47
N THR A 53 9.12 5.45 18.37
CA THR A 53 9.84 4.22 18.04
C THR A 53 8.82 3.12 17.75
N ILE A 54 8.63 2.83 16.48
CA ILE A 54 7.70 1.81 16.00
C ILE A 54 8.47 0.54 15.69
N THR A 55 8.00 -0.58 16.20
CA THR A 55 8.55 -1.92 15.91
C THR A 55 7.65 -2.67 14.94
N ASP A 56 8.16 -3.73 14.34
CA ASP A 56 7.39 -4.66 13.50
C ASP A 56 6.15 -5.19 14.23
N ALA A 57 6.31 -5.54 15.51
CA ALA A 57 5.22 -6.04 16.35
C ALA A 57 4.12 -4.99 16.62
N HIS A 58 4.41 -3.69 16.58
CA HIS A 58 3.38 -2.65 16.68
C HIS A 58 2.41 -2.68 15.51
N ILE A 59 2.96 -2.81 14.29
CA ILE A 59 2.14 -2.88 13.07
C ILE A 59 1.42 -4.22 13.01
N GLU A 60 2.10 -5.32 13.39
CA GLU A 60 1.49 -6.66 13.44
C GLU A 60 0.25 -6.69 14.34
N ARG A 61 0.32 -6.09 15.54
CA ARG A 61 -0.85 -5.98 16.44
C ARG A 61 -2.02 -5.23 15.80
N ALA A 62 -1.76 -4.12 15.08
CA ALA A 62 -2.84 -3.39 14.40
C ALA A 62 -3.53 -4.24 13.32
N LEU A 63 -2.78 -5.14 12.67
CA LEU A 63 -3.30 -6.11 11.71
C LEU A 63 -4.04 -7.26 12.41
N ASP A 64 -3.49 -7.81 13.50
CA ASP A 64 -4.11 -8.90 14.25
C ASP A 64 -5.42 -8.44 14.91
N ASP A 65 -5.44 -7.24 15.49
CA ASP A 65 -6.64 -6.61 16.08
C ASP A 65 -7.70 -6.22 15.05
N GLY A 66 -7.40 -6.27 13.75
CA GLY A 66 -8.32 -5.90 12.67
C GLY A 66 -8.52 -4.42 12.48
N ARG A 67 -7.67 -3.56 13.05
CA ARG A 67 -7.71 -2.12 12.79
C ARG A 67 -7.23 -1.79 11.39
N ILE A 68 -6.29 -2.58 10.89
CA ILE A 68 -5.82 -2.59 9.50
C ILE A 68 -6.11 -3.98 8.92
N LEU A 69 -6.59 -4.02 7.69
CA LEU A 69 -6.84 -5.24 6.94
C LEU A 69 -5.98 -5.25 5.69
N ARG A 70 -5.61 -6.45 5.23
CA ARG A 70 -4.92 -6.64 3.95
C ARG A 70 -5.88 -7.33 2.98
N THR A 71 -6.03 -6.75 1.79
CA THR A 71 -6.93 -7.25 0.76
C THR A 71 -6.44 -6.85 -0.62
N HIS A 72 -6.93 -7.49 -1.68
CA HIS A 72 -6.75 -6.98 -3.04
C HIS A 72 -7.68 -5.79 -3.27
N LEU A 73 -7.11 -4.69 -3.77
CA LEU A 73 -7.83 -3.44 -3.95
C LEU A 73 -7.21 -2.62 -5.09
N MET A 74 -7.99 -1.73 -5.73
CA MET A 74 -7.55 -0.76 -6.75
C MET A 74 -6.95 -1.39 -8.01
N ARG A 75 -5.78 -1.97 -7.88
CA ARG A 75 -5.09 -2.81 -8.86
C ARG A 75 -5.12 -4.25 -8.35
N PRO A 76 -4.85 -5.28 -9.16
CA PRO A 76 -4.81 -6.66 -8.67
C PRO A 76 -3.56 -6.92 -7.79
N THR A 77 -3.35 -6.05 -6.80
CA THR A 77 -2.26 -6.11 -5.82
C THR A 77 -2.80 -6.01 -4.40
N TRP A 78 -2.03 -6.53 -3.45
CA TRP A 78 -2.35 -6.43 -2.04
C TRP A 78 -2.19 -5.00 -1.53
N HIS A 79 -3.16 -4.54 -0.70
CA HIS A 79 -3.10 -3.26 -0.01
C HIS A 79 -3.44 -3.41 1.48
N PHE A 80 -2.85 -2.56 2.32
CA PHE A 80 -3.37 -2.27 3.65
C PHE A 80 -4.43 -1.20 3.57
N VAL A 81 -5.55 -1.44 4.25
CA VAL A 81 -6.68 -0.51 4.36
C VAL A 81 -7.18 -0.47 5.80
N ALA A 82 -7.71 0.65 6.25
CA ALA A 82 -8.39 0.70 7.53
C ALA A 82 -9.69 -0.13 7.49
N ALA A 83 -10.02 -0.82 8.58
CA ALA A 83 -11.22 -1.64 8.63
C ALA A 83 -12.51 -0.86 8.35
N SER A 84 -12.57 0.41 8.77
CA SER A 84 -13.68 1.32 8.48
C SER A 84 -13.86 1.66 7.01
N ASP A 85 -12.80 1.53 6.22
CA ASP A 85 -12.76 2.00 4.83
C ASP A 85 -12.92 0.88 3.81
N ILE A 86 -12.63 -0.37 4.18
CA ILE A 86 -12.50 -1.48 3.24
C ILE A 86 -13.75 -1.66 2.37
N ARG A 87 -14.95 -1.49 2.92
CA ARG A 87 -16.20 -1.76 2.19
C ARG A 87 -16.45 -0.77 1.07
N TRP A 88 -16.39 0.53 1.35
CA TRP A 88 -16.62 1.54 0.32
C TRP A 88 -15.50 1.57 -0.71
N LEU A 89 -14.25 1.27 -0.31
CA LEU A 89 -13.13 1.14 -1.23
C LEU A 89 -13.32 -0.03 -2.20
N LEU A 90 -13.74 -1.19 -1.71
CA LEU A 90 -14.06 -2.35 -2.56
C LEU A 90 -15.23 -2.02 -3.49
N GLU A 91 -16.35 -1.46 -2.99
CA GLU A 91 -17.48 -1.06 -3.83
C GLU A 91 -17.06 -0.12 -4.98
N LEU A 92 -16.15 0.81 -4.72
CA LEU A 92 -15.67 1.76 -5.72
C LEU A 92 -14.73 1.12 -6.74
N THR A 93 -13.80 0.25 -6.32
CA THR A 93 -12.64 -0.16 -7.14
C THR A 93 -12.73 -1.59 -7.66
N ALA A 94 -13.47 -2.50 -7.02
CA ALA A 94 -13.56 -3.90 -7.41
C ALA A 94 -13.99 -4.13 -8.87
N PRO A 95 -14.95 -3.35 -9.45
CA PRO A 95 -15.32 -3.53 -10.86
C PRO A 95 -14.12 -3.42 -11.82
N ARG A 96 -13.20 -2.50 -11.54
CA ARG A 96 -11.99 -2.31 -12.36
C ARG A 96 -10.97 -3.44 -12.16
N VAL A 97 -10.84 -3.95 -10.93
CA VAL A 97 -9.94 -5.08 -10.65
C VAL A 97 -10.47 -6.36 -11.30
N HIS A 98 -11.78 -6.61 -11.25
CA HIS A 98 -12.41 -7.72 -11.97
C HIS A 98 -12.13 -7.69 -13.48
N GLN A 99 -12.19 -6.51 -14.10
CA GLN A 99 -11.81 -6.34 -15.50
C GLN A 99 -10.33 -6.68 -15.76
N ALA A 100 -9.44 -6.21 -14.88
CA ALA A 100 -8.01 -6.45 -15.02
C ALA A 100 -7.63 -7.94 -14.92
N ILE A 101 -8.31 -8.73 -14.09
CA ILE A 101 -8.06 -10.16 -13.93
C ILE A 101 -8.92 -11.06 -14.85
N ALA A 102 -9.79 -10.48 -15.66
CA ALA A 102 -10.75 -11.24 -16.50
C ALA A 102 -10.06 -12.21 -17.46
N PHE A 103 -8.93 -11.83 -18.05
CA PHE A 103 -8.16 -12.72 -18.92
C PHE A 103 -7.70 -13.98 -18.17
N GLY A 104 -7.09 -13.83 -17.00
CA GLY A 104 -6.65 -14.95 -16.17
C GLY A 104 -7.82 -15.85 -15.76
N ARG A 105 -8.95 -15.27 -15.37
CA ARG A 105 -10.16 -16.02 -15.04
C ARG A 105 -10.62 -16.91 -16.21
N ARG A 106 -10.70 -16.35 -17.41
CA ARG A 106 -11.07 -17.11 -18.62
C ARG A 106 -10.05 -18.21 -18.96
N HIS A 107 -8.74 -17.85 -18.90
CA HIS A 107 -7.66 -18.80 -19.20
C HIS A 107 -7.71 -20.07 -18.32
N PHE A 108 -8.08 -19.92 -17.04
CA PHE A 108 -8.20 -21.04 -16.11
C PHE A 108 -9.62 -21.61 -16.01
N GLY A 109 -10.54 -21.26 -16.90
CA GLY A 109 -11.91 -21.79 -16.91
C GLY A 109 -12.74 -21.40 -15.66
N LEU A 110 -12.38 -20.32 -14.98
CA LEU A 110 -13.06 -19.82 -13.78
C LEU A 110 -14.32 -19.04 -14.18
N THR A 111 -15.37 -19.76 -14.49
CA THR A 111 -16.70 -19.18 -14.80
C THR A 111 -17.33 -18.56 -13.55
N ASP A 112 -18.35 -17.72 -13.74
CA ASP A 112 -19.08 -17.15 -12.61
C ASP A 112 -19.76 -18.23 -11.74
N ALA A 113 -20.18 -19.34 -12.35
CA ALA A 113 -20.70 -20.50 -11.59
C ALA A 113 -19.65 -21.13 -10.70
N VAL A 114 -18.41 -21.30 -11.19
CA VAL A 114 -17.28 -21.79 -10.38
C VAL A 114 -16.97 -20.81 -9.25
N HIS A 115 -16.90 -19.50 -9.53
CA HIS A 115 -16.67 -18.50 -8.50
C HIS A 115 -17.76 -18.50 -7.42
N ARG A 116 -19.04 -18.51 -7.79
CA ARG A 116 -20.15 -18.60 -6.81
C ARG A 116 -20.06 -19.84 -5.93
N ARG A 117 -19.73 -21.00 -6.52
CA ARG A 117 -19.54 -22.24 -5.73
C ARG A 117 -18.33 -22.14 -4.80
N ALA A 118 -17.22 -21.62 -5.29
CA ALA A 118 -16.00 -21.43 -4.50
C ALA A 118 -16.23 -20.47 -3.34
N THR A 119 -16.85 -19.31 -3.58
CA THR A 119 -17.20 -18.33 -2.54
C THR A 119 -18.07 -18.95 -1.44
N LYS A 120 -19.15 -19.67 -1.81
CA LYS A 120 -19.99 -20.35 -0.82
C LYS A 120 -19.22 -21.42 -0.01
N ALA A 121 -18.27 -22.12 -0.64
CA ALA A 121 -17.45 -23.09 0.06
C ALA A 121 -16.47 -22.41 1.03
N ILE A 122 -15.86 -21.30 0.63
CA ILE A 122 -14.98 -20.47 1.46
C ILE A 122 -15.75 -19.90 2.66
N GLU A 123 -16.92 -19.30 2.44
CA GLU A 123 -17.78 -18.76 3.50
C GLU A 123 -18.11 -19.84 4.55
N ARG A 124 -18.62 -21.00 4.11
CA ARG A 124 -18.95 -22.11 5.03
C ARG A 124 -17.75 -22.62 5.82
N ALA A 125 -16.57 -22.64 5.20
CA ALA A 125 -15.35 -23.09 5.87
C ALA A 125 -14.92 -22.09 6.94
N LEU A 126 -14.93 -20.78 6.63
CA LEU A 126 -14.53 -19.71 7.53
C LEU A 126 -15.57 -19.43 8.63
N ASP A 127 -16.85 -19.70 8.38
CA ASP A 127 -17.89 -19.61 9.40
C ASP A 127 -17.66 -20.65 10.52
N ARG A 128 -17.20 -21.84 10.15
CA ARG A 128 -16.91 -22.93 11.11
C ARG A 128 -15.56 -22.78 11.82
N GLU A 129 -14.53 -22.33 11.12
CA GLU A 129 -13.14 -22.39 11.57
C GLU A 129 -12.54 -21.00 11.84
N GLN A 130 -13.32 -19.94 11.64
CA GLN A 130 -12.99 -18.53 11.84
C GLN A 130 -11.80 -18.03 11.01
N CYS A 131 -10.68 -18.77 10.97
CA CYS A 131 -9.42 -18.33 10.38
C CYS A 131 -8.71 -19.51 9.70
N LEU A 132 -8.45 -19.39 8.39
CA LEU A 132 -7.79 -20.42 7.58
C LEU A 132 -6.61 -19.86 6.81
N THR A 133 -5.52 -20.63 6.76
CA THR A 133 -4.40 -20.37 5.84
C THR A 133 -4.82 -20.66 4.39
N ARG A 134 -4.00 -20.20 3.45
CA ARG A 134 -4.23 -20.49 2.03
C ARG A 134 -4.23 -22.00 1.71
N GLY A 135 -3.39 -22.78 2.39
CA GLY A 135 -3.33 -24.24 2.24
C GLY A 135 -4.62 -24.88 2.72
N GLU A 136 -5.06 -24.54 3.92
CA GLU A 136 -6.31 -25.06 4.49
C GLU A 136 -7.53 -24.68 3.63
N LEU A 137 -7.60 -23.44 3.09
CA LEU A 137 -8.65 -23.07 2.12
C LEU A 137 -8.62 -23.95 0.88
N SER A 138 -7.42 -24.24 0.33
CA SER A 138 -7.28 -25.17 -0.79
C SER A 138 -7.87 -26.54 -0.49
N ASP A 139 -7.59 -27.07 0.71
CA ASP A 139 -8.10 -28.37 1.15
C ASP A 139 -9.64 -28.36 1.34
N ARG A 140 -10.19 -27.26 1.87
CA ARG A 140 -11.66 -27.10 1.99
C ARG A 140 -12.35 -27.02 0.63
N LEU A 141 -11.76 -26.29 -0.32
CA LEU A 141 -12.26 -26.22 -1.70
C LEU A 141 -12.21 -27.58 -2.38
N ALA A 142 -11.12 -28.33 -2.22
CA ALA A 142 -10.99 -29.68 -2.78
C ALA A 142 -12.07 -30.64 -2.26
N ARG A 143 -12.36 -30.62 -0.94
CA ARG A 143 -13.46 -31.38 -0.33
C ARG A 143 -14.84 -30.96 -0.83
N ALA A 144 -15.01 -29.74 -1.28
CA ALA A 144 -16.23 -29.25 -1.91
C ALA A 144 -16.31 -29.53 -3.43
N GLY A 145 -15.39 -30.36 -3.96
CA GLY A 145 -15.33 -30.70 -5.38
C GLY A 145 -14.84 -29.56 -6.26
N ILE A 146 -14.03 -28.66 -5.71
CA ILE A 146 -13.44 -27.50 -6.41
C ILE A 146 -11.93 -27.50 -6.18
N PRO A 147 -11.17 -28.47 -6.71
CA PRO A 147 -9.73 -28.52 -6.49
C PRO A 147 -9.05 -27.31 -7.12
N ALA A 148 -8.38 -26.50 -6.31
CA ALA A 148 -7.68 -25.31 -6.76
C ALA A 148 -6.34 -25.16 -6.03
N LYS A 149 -5.26 -24.95 -6.81
CA LYS A 149 -3.90 -24.66 -6.33
C LYS A 149 -3.29 -23.54 -7.18
N GLY A 150 -2.21 -22.95 -6.72
CA GLY A 150 -1.46 -21.96 -7.50
C GLY A 150 -2.30 -20.75 -7.93
N VAL A 151 -2.29 -20.45 -9.25
CA VAL A 151 -3.00 -19.31 -9.83
C VAL A 151 -4.52 -19.41 -9.73
N PRO A 152 -5.17 -20.54 -10.06
CA PRO A 152 -6.62 -20.69 -9.86
C PRO A 152 -7.08 -20.38 -8.45
N LEU A 153 -6.39 -20.89 -7.42
CA LEU A 153 -6.70 -20.58 -6.02
C LEU A 153 -6.52 -19.07 -5.72
N ALA A 154 -5.46 -18.45 -6.26
CA ALA A 154 -5.26 -17.01 -6.10
C ALA A 154 -6.43 -16.22 -6.70
N LEU A 155 -6.86 -16.54 -7.91
CA LEU A 155 -7.98 -15.85 -8.56
C LEU A 155 -9.31 -16.06 -7.84
N MET A 156 -9.54 -17.24 -7.23
CA MET A 156 -10.73 -17.49 -6.41
C MET A 156 -10.70 -16.67 -5.11
N THR A 157 -9.55 -16.60 -4.43
CA THR A 157 -9.42 -15.79 -3.21
C THR A 157 -9.50 -14.30 -3.52
N ILE A 158 -8.85 -13.81 -4.59
CA ILE A 158 -8.99 -12.42 -5.06
C ILE A 158 -10.47 -12.10 -5.33
N HIS A 159 -11.19 -12.99 -6.01
CA HIS A 159 -12.61 -12.78 -6.27
C HIS A 159 -13.40 -12.64 -4.97
N ALA A 160 -13.21 -13.55 -4.01
CA ALA A 160 -13.90 -13.48 -2.72
C ALA A 160 -13.56 -12.22 -1.90
N GLU A 161 -12.34 -11.70 -2.02
CA GLU A 161 -11.94 -10.43 -1.42
C GLU A 161 -12.61 -9.24 -2.09
N LEU A 162 -12.66 -9.22 -3.43
CA LEU A 162 -13.30 -8.15 -4.21
C LEU A 162 -14.82 -8.09 -3.99
N GLU A 163 -15.46 -9.24 -3.76
CA GLU A 163 -16.88 -9.33 -3.38
C GLU A 163 -17.13 -8.96 -1.90
N GLY A 164 -16.08 -8.60 -1.16
CA GLY A 164 -16.21 -8.21 0.26
C GLY A 164 -16.61 -9.36 1.18
N ILE A 165 -16.32 -10.60 0.80
CA ILE A 165 -16.64 -11.80 1.59
C ILE A 165 -15.53 -12.10 2.58
N ILE A 166 -14.27 -12.04 2.14
CA ILE A 166 -13.10 -12.33 2.97
C ILE A 166 -12.12 -11.17 2.99
N CYS A 167 -11.26 -11.18 3.99
CA CYS A 167 -10.07 -10.34 4.09
C CYS A 167 -8.97 -11.10 4.85
N SER A 168 -7.82 -10.46 5.09
CA SER A 168 -6.80 -11.03 5.95
C SER A 168 -7.30 -11.25 7.38
N GLY A 169 -6.94 -12.40 7.95
CA GLY A 169 -7.01 -12.68 9.38
C GLY A 169 -5.68 -12.46 10.09
N PRO A 170 -5.62 -12.68 11.43
CA PRO A 170 -4.37 -12.71 12.18
C PRO A 170 -3.43 -13.78 11.63
N ARG A 171 -2.13 -13.49 11.66
CA ARG A 171 -1.16 -14.47 11.17
C ARG A 171 -1.00 -15.64 12.12
N ARG A 172 -0.78 -16.85 11.56
CA ARG A 172 -0.31 -18.01 12.30
C ARG A 172 1.18 -18.23 12.02
N GLY A 173 2.02 -17.72 12.93
CA GLY A 173 3.47 -17.68 12.73
C GLY A 173 3.85 -16.85 11.49
N LYS A 174 4.46 -17.49 10.46
CA LYS A 174 4.81 -16.82 9.21
C LYS A 174 3.71 -16.89 8.14
N GLN A 175 2.62 -17.61 8.37
CA GLN A 175 1.56 -17.83 7.39
C GLN A 175 0.48 -16.76 7.49
N SER A 176 0.09 -16.20 6.35
CA SER A 176 -1.11 -15.36 6.24
C SER A 176 -2.36 -16.21 6.30
N THR A 177 -3.41 -15.67 6.88
CA THR A 177 -4.71 -16.31 6.98
C THR A 177 -5.80 -15.45 6.37
N TYR A 178 -6.96 -16.05 6.16
CA TYR A 178 -8.19 -15.40 5.73
C TYR A 178 -9.26 -15.54 6.80
N MET A 179 -10.12 -14.52 6.91
CA MET A 179 -11.32 -14.50 7.75
C MET A 179 -12.48 -13.91 6.95
N LEU A 180 -13.71 -14.12 7.44
CA LEU A 180 -14.87 -13.41 6.90
C LEU A 180 -14.74 -11.90 7.18
N LEU A 181 -14.97 -11.09 6.15
CA LEU A 181 -14.92 -9.63 6.30
C LEU A 181 -15.95 -9.12 7.32
N ALA A 182 -17.11 -9.78 7.42
CA ALA A 182 -18.15 -9.45 8.38
C ALA A 182 -17.68 -9.55 9.85
N GLN A 183 -16.69 -10.41 10.14
CA GLN A 183 -16.11 -10.57 11.48
C GLN A 183 -15.00 -9.55 11.79
N ARG A 184 -14.44 -8.90 10.76
CA ARG A 184 -13.26 -8.03 10.88
C ARG A 184 -13.58 -6.55 10.66
N ALA A 185 -14.59 -6.25 9.86
CA ALA A 185 -14.95 -4.88 9.53
C ALA A 185 -16.42 -4.61 9.86
N PRO A 186 -16.72 -3.52 10.56
CA PRO A 186 -18.10 -3.16 10.88
C PRO A 186 -18.92 -2.94 9.61
N LEU A 187 -20.22 -3.20 9.71
CA LEU A 187 -21.15 -2.77 8.69
C LEU A 187 -21.20 -1.24 8.73
N ALA A 188 -20.82 -0.60 7.64
CA ALA A 188 -20.86 0.85 7.49
C ALA A 188 -22.05 1.26 6.63
N LYS A 189 -22.54 2.50 6.84
CA LYS A 189 -23.53 3.10 5.95
C LYS A 189 -22.95 3.15 4.53
N ARG A 190 -23.73 2.68 3.56
CA ARG A 190 -23.29 2.64 2.16
C ARG A 190 -23.11 4.06 1.64
N ALA A 191 -21.91 4.37 1.13
CA ALA A 191 -21.64 5.63 0.47
C ALA A 191 -22.16 5.58 -0.98
N SER A 192 -22.65 6.69 -1.50
CA SER A 192 -22.88 6.79 -2.94
C SER A 192 -21.54 6.74 -3.69
N ARG A 193 -21.57 6.35 -4.99
CA ARG A 193 -20.35 6.32 -5.80
C ARG A 193 -19.62 7.67 -5.80
N ASP A 194 -20.36 8.78 -5.89
CA ASP A 194 -19.79 10.13 -5.86
C ASP A 194 -19.15 10.47 -4.50
N GLN A 195 -19.78 10.07 -3.40
CA GLN A 195 -19.20 10.24 -2.06
C GLN A 195 -17.90 9.43 -1.90
N ALA A 196 -17.90 8.17 -2.33
CA ALA A 196 -16.71 7.32 -2.29
C ALA A 196 -15.60 7.88 -3.19
N LEU A 197 -15.94 8.36 -4.37
CA LEU A 197 -14.99 8.96 -5.31
C LEU A 197 -14.41 10.27 -4.76
N ALA A 198 -15.25 11.14 -4.18
CA ALA A 198 -14.80 12.36 -3.50
C ALA A 198 -13.84 12.08 -2.37
N GLU A 199 -14.16 11.08 -1.54
CA GLU A 199 -13.32 10.69 -0.40
C GLU A 199 -11.96 10.14 -0.87
N LEU A 200 -11.94 9.22 -1.84
CA LEU A 200 -10.69 8.68 -2.37
C LEU A 200 -9.83 9.76 -3.03
N THR A 201 -10.46 10.63 -3.82
CA THR A 201 -9.78 11.78 -4.46
C THR A 201 -9.19 12.72 -3.41
N THR A 202 -9.97 13.03 -2.36
CA THR A 202 -9.51 13.88 -1.26
C THR A 202 -8.29 13.28 -0.58
N ARG A 203 -8.33 12.02 -0.22
CA ARG A 203 -7.21 11.33 0.45
C ARG A 203 -5.97 11.30 -0.42
N TYR A 204 -6.11 10.93 -1.70
CA TYR A 204 -4.97 10.89 -2.61
C TYR A 204 -4.32 12.25 -2.79
N PHE A 205 -5.04 13.28 -3.22
CA PHE A 205 -4.45 14.59 -3.49
C PHE A 205 -4.00 15.34 -2.22
N ARG A 206 -4.51 14.97 -1.06
CA ARG A 206 -4.02 15.46 0.23
C ARG A 206 -2.71 14.80 0.67
N SER A 207 -2.57 13.49 0.46
CA SER A 207 -1.43 12.69 0.93
C SER A 207 -0.32 12.51 -0.11
N HIS A 208 -0.65 12.51 -1.41
CA HIS A 208 0.27 12.28 -2.52
C HIS A 208 0.50 13.50 -3.41
N GLY A 209 -0.34 14.55 -3.30
CA GLY A 209 -0.15 15.75 -4.11
C GLY A 209 1.18 16.47 -3.82
N PRO A 210 1.71 17.25 -4.76
CA PRO A 210 1.22 17.53 -6.11
C PRO A 210 1.28 16.30 -7.03
N ALA A 211 0.16 15.97 -7.67
CA ALA A 211 0.07 14.80 -8.53
C ALA A 211 -0.80 15.10 -9.76
N THR A 212 -0.56 14.40 -10.86
CA THR A 212 -1.35 14.53 -12.08
C THR A 212 -2.59 13.62 -12.06
N VAL A 213 -3.54 13.85 -12.97
CA VAL A 213 -4.66 12.92 -13.19
C VAL A 213 -4.14 11.53 -13.56
N ARG A 214 -3.05 11.45 -14.34
CA ARG A 214 -2.44 10.17 -14.74
C ARG A 214 -1.88 9.40 -13.54
N ASP A 215 -1.30 10.10 -12.57
CA ASP A 215 -0.81 9.50 -11.32
C ASP A 215 -1.97 8.89 -10.53
N PHE A 216 -3.07 9.64 -10.36
CA PHE A 216 -4.24 9.13 -9.63
C PHE A 216 -4.91 7.93 -10.32
N VAL A 217 -5.05 7.98 -11.65
CA VAL A 217 -5.55 6.83 -12.45
C VAL A 217 -4.63 5.61 -12.28
N TRP A 218 -3.32 5.82 -12.35
CA TRP A 218 -2.32 4.77 -12.14
C TRP A 218 -2.42 4.14 -10.75
N TRP A 219 -2.52 4.96 -9.71
CA TRP A 219 -2.58 4.51 -8.34
C TRP A 219 -3.91 3.82 -8.00
N SER A 220 -5.02 4.43 -8.33
CA SER A 220 -6.36 3.96 -7.95
C SER A 220 -6.92 2.85 -8.85
N GLY A 221 -6.41 2.70 -10.08
CA GLY A 221 -6.99 1.83 -11.10
C GLY A 221 -8.33 2.32 -11.68
N LEU A 222 -8.79 3.49 -11.26
CA LEU A 222 -10.02 4.10 -11.77
C LEU A 222 -9.84 4.64 -13.20
N THR A 223 -10.93 5.04 -13.84
CA THR A 223 -10.87 5.65 -15.16
C THR A 223 -10.45 7.12 -15.10
N THR A 224 -9.97 7.66 -16.22
CA THR A 224 -9.70 9.11 -16.35
C THR A 224 -10.97 9.95 -16.12
N ALA A 225 -12.14 9.45 -16.54
CA ALA A 225 -13.41 10.12 -16.31
C ALA A 225 -13.74 10.17 -14.80
N ASP A 226 -13.58 9.05 -14.07
CA ASP A 226 -13.74 9.04 -12.62
C ASP A 226 -12.78 10.03 -11.94
N ALA A 227 -11.50 10.03 -12.35
CA ALA A 227 -10.51 10.92 -11.78
C ALA A 227 -10.85 12.40 -11.95
N LYS A 228 -11.26 12.81 -13.14
CA LYS A 228 -11.72 14.17 -13.43
C LYS A 228 -12.97 14.52 -12.62
N ARG A 229 -13.99 13.64 -12.61
CA ARG A 229 -15.20 13.85 -11.80
C ARG A 229 -14.88 14.00 -10.31
N GLY A 230 -13.99 13.17 -9.77
CA GLY A 230 -13.56 13.30 -8.39
C GLY A 230 -12.92 14.65 -8.08
N LEU A 231 -12.02 15.13 -8.95
CA LEU A 231 -11.42 16.47 -8.83
C LEU A 231 -12.44 17.61 -8.88
N ASP A 232 -13.43 17.51 -9.76
CA ASP A 232 -14.52 18.50 -9.87
C ASP A 232 -15.37 18.53 -8.60
N ILE A 233 -15.75 17.37 -8.06
CA ILE A 233 -16.53 17.27 -6.82
C ILE A 233 -15.79 17.91 -5.65
N VAL A 234 -14.50 17.62 -5.48
CA VAL A 234 -13.71 18.12 -4.33
C VAL A 234 -13.12 19.51 -4.55
N ARG A 235 -13.32 20.10 -5.73
CA ARG A 235 -12.79 21.42 -6.12
C ARG A 235 -11.30 21.54 -5.82
N ALA A 236 -10.53 20.55 -6.26
CA ALA A 236 -9.09 20.51 -6.05
C ALA A 236 -8.40 21.68 -6.76
N ARG A 237 -7.34 22.21 -6.14
CA ARG A 237 -6.53 23.27 -6.76
C ARG A 237 -5.49 22.65 -7.68
N ASN A 238 -5.19 23.33 -8.76
CA ASN A 238 -4.14 22.91 -9.68
C ASN A 238 -3.14 24.04 -9.99
N GLU A 239 -2.00 23.61 -10.53
CA GLU A 239 -0.93 24.48 -11.03
C GLU A 239 -0.25 23.77 -12.19
N THR A 240 -0.01 24.46 -13.28
CA THR A 240 0.73 23.93 -14.43
C THR A 240 2.23 24.17 -14.24
N ILE A 241 3.02 23.10 -14.35
CA ILE A 241 4.47 23.09 -14.17
C ILE A 241 5.06 22.29 -15.33
N ASP A 242 5.95 22.90 -16.09
CA ASP A 242 6.62 22.29 -17.26
C ASP A 242 5.62 21.58 -18.21
N GLY A 243 4.46 22.23 -18.46
CA GLY A 243 3.40 21.72 -19.34
C GLY A 243 2.49 20.64 -18.72
N LEU A 244 2.74 20.20 -17.47
CA LEU A 244 1.92 19.23 -16.75
C LEU A 244 1.05 19.91 -15.68
N THR A 245 -0.22 19.53 -15.60
CA THR A 245 -1.13 20.01 -14.57
C THR A 245 -1.07 19.12 -13.32
N TYR A 246 -0.60 19.70 -12.23
CA TYR A 246 -0.53 19.06 -10.91
C TYR A 246 -1.66 19.53 -10.02
N TRP A 247 -2.28 18.60 -9.33
CA TRP A 247 -3.39 18.82 -8.42
C TRP A 247 -2.98 18.60 -6.97
N THR A 248 -3.55 19.40 -6.06
CA THR A 248 -3.34 19.29 -4.61
C THR A 248 -4.61 19.59 -3.84
N LEU A 249 -4.74 18.99 -2.65
CA LEU A 249 -5.74 19.34 -1.64
C LEU A 249 -5.09 19.67 -0.31
N GLY A 250 -5.76 20.50 0.47
CA GLY A 250 -5.27 20.99 1.76
C GLY A 250 -4.40 22.26 1.65
N PRO A 251 -3.89 22.77 2.77
CA PRO A 251 -3.17 24.03 2.80
C PRO A 251 -1.87 23.98 1.99
N ARG A 252 -1.55 25.07 1.29
CA ARG A 252 -0.18 25.31 0.79
C ARG A 252 0.69 25.60 2.00
N ARG A 253 1.75 24.84 2.14
CA ARG A 253 2.79 25.16 3.12
C ARG A 253 4.01 25.71 2.38
N ALA A 254 4.59 26.80 2.90
CA ALA A 254 5.91 27.21 2.46
C ALA A 254 6.89 26.10 2.84
N ILE A 255 7.39 25.37 1.85
CA ILE A 255 8.39 24.34 2.07
C ILE A 255 9.74 25.04 1.89
N ALA A 256 10.43 25.26 2.99
CA ALA A 256 11.87 25.49 2.96
C ALA A 256 12.54 24.32 2.20
N ARG A 257 13.74 24.53 1.66
CA ARG A 257 14.51 23.49 0.94
C ARG A 257 14.33 22.13 1.60
N PRO A 258 14.12 21.04 0.82
CA PRO A 258 13.96 19.70 1.41
C PRO A 258 15.14 19.47 2.34
N ALA A 259 14.84 19.24 3.61
CA ALA A 259 15.87 18.84 4.56
C ALA A 259 16.63 17.65 3.96
N SER A 260 17.95 17.59 4.15
CA SER A 260 18.80 16.46 3.71
C SER A 260 18.52 15.17 4.47
N ILE A 261 17.26 14.98 4.91
CA ILE A 261 16.82 13.78 5.62
C ILE A 261 16.89 12.60 4.67
N THR A 262 17.54 11.53 5.13
CA THR A 262 17.69 10.30 4.37
C THR A 262 16.72 9.24 4.88
N HIS A 263 16.09 8.54 3.94
CA HIS A 263 15.14 7.48 4.22
C HIS A 263 15.53 6.19 3.50
N LEU A 264 15.35 5.04 4.17
CA LEU A 264 15.41 3.71 3.57
C LEU A 264 13.99 3.31 3.17
N LEU A 265 13.58 3.63 1.96
CA LEU A 265 12.26 3.27 1.46
C LEU A 265 12.22 1.79 1.06
N PRO A 266 11.19 1.04 1.47
CA PRO A 266 11.02 -0.34 1.05
C PRO A 266 10.61 -0.48 -0.41
N VAL A 267 10.61 -1.71 -0.93
CA VAL A 267 9.99 -2.01 -2.22
C VAL A 267 8.49 -1.66 -2.17
N TYR A 268 7.95 -1.14 -3.26
CA TYR A 268 6.56 -0.67 -3.38
C TYR A 268 6.17 0.45 -2.40
N ASP A 269 7.12 1.26 -1.94
CA ASP A 269 6.78 2.42 -1.10
C ASP A 269 5.94 3.44 -1.88
N GLU A 270 4.89 3.97 -1.22
CA GLU A 270 3.95 4.92 -1.83
C GLU A 270 4.63 6.16 -2.44
N TYR A 271 5.76 6.61 -1.90
CA TYR A 271 6.54 7.73 -2.46
C TYR A 271 7.06 7.45 -3.88
N LEU A 272 7.17 6.17 -4.26
CA LEU A 272 7.65 5.75 -5.57
C LEU A 272 6.54 5.10 -6.41
N VAL A 273 5.71 4.23 -5.81
CA VAL A 273 4.75 3.41 -6.57
C VAL A 273 3.45 4.15 -6.89
N ALA A 274 3.12 5.20 -6.15
CA ALA A 274 1.87 5.93 -6.32
C ALA A 274 1.83 6.89 -7.52
N TYR A 275 2.91 6.99 -8.28
CA TYR A 275 3.02 7.92 -9.40
C TYR A 275 3.30 7.16 -10.70
N ARG A 276 2.64 7.58 -11.77
CA ARG A 276 2.86 7.03 -13.12
C ARG A 276 4.23 7.44 -13.63
N ASP A 277 4.52 8.72 -13.49
CA ASP A 277 5.75 9.33 -13.98
C ASP A 277 6.57 9.82 -12.78
N LEU A 278 7.84 9.43 -12.72
CA LEU A 278 8.75 9.74 -11.60
C LEU A 278 9.72 10.89 -11.93
N GLU A 279 9.39 11.74 -12.91
CA GLU A 279 10.23 12.88 -13.31
C GLU A 279 10.51 13.85 -12.17
N ALA A 280 9.51 14.05 -11.29
CA ALA A 280 9.67 14.89 -10.11
C ALA A 280 10.52 14.24 -8.99
N VAL A 281 10.86 12.96 -9.11
CA VAL A 281 11.72 12.22 -8.17
C VAL A 281 12.90 11.64 -8.95
N PRO A 282 13.90 12.46 -9.30
CA PRO A 282 15.02 12.04 -10.14
C PRO A 282 15.72 10.80 -9.56
N ARG A 283 15.92 9.79 -10.40
CA ARG A 283 16.52 8.50 -10.04
C ARG A 283 18.03 8.44 -10.25
N GLY A 284 18.67 9.57 -10.55
CA GLY A 284 20.06 9.57 -11.02
C GLY A 284 20.22 8.83 -12.36
N LYS A 285 21.47 8.52 -12.77
CA LYS A 285 21.77 7.82 -14.04
C LYS A 285 21.50 6.30 -14.00
N ALA A 286 21.05 5.75 -12.87
CA ALA A 286 20.84 4.31 -12.73
C ALA A 286 19.48 3.90 -13.33
N SER A 287 19.49 3.02 -14.34
CA SER A 287 18.30 2.35 -14.86
C SER A 287 17.87 1.27 -13.88
N TRP A 288 16.94 1.60 -12.99
CA TRP A 288 16.36 0.63 -12.05
C TRP A 288 15.19 -0.08 -12.77
N GLY A 289 15.29 -1.37 -12.99
CA GLY A 289 14.21 -2.17 -13.60
C GLY A 289 12.94 -2.18 -12.75
N VAL A 290 12.75 -3.13 -11.88
CA VAL A 290 11.67 -3.15 -10.87
C VAL A 290 12.02 -2.16 -9.76
N LEU A 291 11.04 -1.42 -9.22
CA LEU A 291 11.25 -0.45 -8.12
C LEU A 291 12.01 -1.10 -6.95
N PRO A 292 13.29 -0.78 -6.73
CA PRO A 292 14.09 -1.41 -5.70
C PRO A 292 13.77 -0.82 -4.33
N GLN A 293 14.32 -1.41 -3.28
CA GLN A 293 14.44 -0.75 -1.99
C GLN A 293 15.36 0.46 -2.16
N ALA A 294 14.80 1.68 -2.07
CA ALA A 294 15.50 2.91 -2.44
C ALA A 294 16.04 3.67 -1.23
N ILE A 295 17.21 4.29 -1.38
CA ILE A 295 17.72 5.30 -0.47
C ILE A 295 17.32 6.65 -1.05
N VAL A 296 16.48 7.40 -0.33
CA VAL A 296 16.02 8.73 -0.73
C VAL A 296 16.60 9.78 0.20
N CYS A 297 17.26 10.79 -0.36
CA CYS A 297 17.79 11.93 0.37
C CYS A 297 17.29 13.23 -0.29
N GLY A 298 16.65 14.10 0.50
CA GLY A 298 16.09 15.34 0.00
C GLY A 298 15.09 15.19 -1.16
N GLY A 299 14.38 14.06 -1.21
CA GLY A 299 13.41 13.73 -2.25
C GLY A 299 13.98 13.06 -3.50
N GLN A 300 15.28 12.85 -3.56
CA GLN A 300 15.96 12.21 -4.69
C GLN A 300 16.41 10.80 -4.33
N VAL A 301 16.27 9.86 -5.24
CA VAL A 301 16.85 8.52 -5.11
C VAL A 301 18.36 8.60 -5.33
N ILE A 302 19.13 8.25 -4.29
CA ILE A 302 20.61 8.34 -4.30
C ILE A 302 21.28 6.98 -4.27
N GLY A 303 20.53 5.90 -4.11
CA GLY A 303 21.06 4.54 -4.03
C GLY A 303 20.00 3.51 -3.70
N THR A 304 20.45 2.29 -3.41
CA THR A 304 19.59 1.18 -2.99
C THR A 304 20.11 0.57 -1.70
N TRP A 305 19.22 -0.16 -1.02
CA TRP A 305 19.56 -0.91 0.16
C TRP A 305 18.93 -2.30 0.14
N ARG A 306 19.44 -3.20 0.93
CA ARG A 306 18.88 -4.55 1.13
C ARG A 306 19.26 -5.08 2.50
N VAL A 307 18.45 -6.00 3.02
CA VAL A 307 18.83 -6.78 4.21
C VAL A 307 19.74 -7.91 3.76
N ALA A 308 20.99 -7.90 4.22
CA ALA A 308 21.90 -9.01 3.98
C ALA A 308 21.39 -10.26 4.72
N ARG A 309 21.35 -11.38 4.01
CA ARG A 309 21.06 -12.70 4.61
C ARG A 309 22.34 -13.21 5.29
N ALA A 310 22.65 -12.71 6.47
CA ALA A 310 23.66 -13.29 7.32
C ALA A 310 22.99 -14.09 8.44
N THR A 311 23.59 -15.17 8.84
CA THR A 311 23.05 -16.17 9.76
C THR A 311 22.63 -15.62 11.12
N ASP A 312 23.18 -14.45 11.56
CA ASP A 312 22.92 -13.93 12.91
C ASP A 312 22.70 -12.41 13.04
N SER A 313 22.80 -11.64 12.00
CA SER A 313 22.50 -10.21 12.05
C SER A 313 21.85 -9.72 10.78
N ARG A 314 20.72 -9.05 10.91
CA ARG A 314 20.06 -8.33 9.81
C ARG A 314 20.86 -7.09 9.44
N LYS A 315 22.06 -7.27 8.88
CA LYS A 315 22.87 -6.15 8.39
C LYS A 315 22.23 -5.53 7.18
N VAL A 316 22.13 -4.20 7.18
CA VAL A 316 21.69 -3.42 6.04
C VAL A 316 22.90 -3.22 5.11
N ALA A 317 22.83 -3.78 3.91
CA ALA A 317 23.78 -3.48 2.84
C ALA A 317 23.25 -2.32 2.00
N ILE A 318 24.11 -1.38 1.66
CA ILE A 318 23.80 -0.18 0.88
C ILE A 318 24.63 -0.15 -0.41
N SER A 319 24.07 0.46 -1.45
CA SER A 319 24.76 0.78 -2.69
C SER A 319 24.41 2.20 -3.08
N LEU A 320 25.38 3.10 -3.12
CA LEU A 320 25.19 4.53 -3.41
C LEU A 320 25.65 4.84 -4.82
N GLY A 321 24.91 5.68 -5.52
CA GLY A 321 25.27 6.20 -6.85
C GLY A 321 26.19 7.44 -6.80
N ARG A 322 26.48 7.96 -5.59
CA ARG A 322 27.37 9.11 -5.38
C ARG A 322 27.98 9.10 -3.98
N THR A 323 29.09 9.78 -3.79
CA THR A 323 29.66 10.05 -2.47
C THR A 323 28.74 10.99 -1.68
N LEU A 324 28.56 10.71 -0.40
CA LEU A 324 27.78 11.55 0.51
C LEU A 324 28.70 12.50 1.28
N GLY A 325 28.25 13.74 1.49
CA GLY A 325 28.85 14.63 2.47
C GLY A 325 28.54 14.17 3.90
N ALA A 326 29.30 14.65 4.87
CA ALA A 326 29.24 14.22 6.27
C ALA A 326 27.83 14.26 6.89
N ASP A 327 27.02 15.28 6.57
CA ASP A 327 25.65 15.39 7.09
C ASP A 327 24.74 14.32 6.50
N ALA A 328 24.76 14.12 5.19
CA ALA A 328 23.96 13.07 4.52
C ALA A 328 24.36 11.67 5.00
N GLN A 329 25.64 11.44 5.28
CA GLN A 329 26.12 10.19 5.88
C GLN A 329 25.54 9.98 7.28
N ARG A 330 25.59 10.98 8.16
CA ARG A 330 24.96 10.91 9.49
C ARG A 330 23.46 10.61 9.41
N GLN A 331 22.75 11.18 8.44
CA GLN A 331 21.32 10.92 8.24
C GLN A 331 21.10 9.47 7.76
N LEU A 332 21.94 8.96 6.90
CA LEU A 332 21.88 7.57 6.44
C LEU A 332 22.10 6.59 7.60
N ASP A 333 23.09 6.85 8.46
CA ASP A 333 23.38 6.01 9.62
C ASP A 333 22.18 5.98 10.60
N ARG A 334 21.52 7.13 10.80
CA ARG A 334 20.27 7.22 11.58
C ARG A 334 19.14 6.42 10.95
N ALA A 335 18.99 6.47 9.62
CA ALA A 335 17.98 5.70 8.90
C ALA A 335 18.22 4.19 9.02
N ILE A 336 19.47 3.75 8.93
CA ILE A 336 19.86 2.34 9.16
C ILE A 336 19.54 1.92 10.60
N ALA A 337 19.93 2.71 11.59
CA ALA A 337 19.66 2.42 13.00
C ALA A 337 18.14 2.33 13.28
N ARG A 338 17.35 3.21 12.65
CA ARG A 338 15.88 3.18 12.76
C ARG A 338 15.30 1.88 12.20
N TYR A 339 15.76 1.45 11.01
CA TYR A 339 15.32 0.18 10.43
C TYR A 339 15.72 -1.02 11.31
N THR A 340 16.94 -1.02 11.82
CA THR A 340 17.43 -2.09 12.71
C THR A 340 16.56 -2.21 13.97
N LYS A 341 16.19 -1.09 14.60
CA LYS A 341 15.27 -1.08 15.75
C LYS A 341 13.88 -1.60 15.39
N PHE A 342 13.33 -1.20 14.22
CA PHE A 342 12.05 -1.70 13.74
C PHE A 342 12.07 -3.22 13.56
N ALA A 343 13.12 -3.74 12.92
CA ALA A 343 13.28 -5.14 12.57
C ALA A 343 13.75 -6.03 13.74
N ALA A 344 14.13 -5.44 14.87
CA ALA A 344 14.55 -6.20 16.05
C ALA A 344 13.38 -7.09 16.53
N VAL A 345 13.66 -8.39 16.63
CA VAL A 345 12.70 -9.33 17.25
C VAL A 345 12.79 -9.08 18.77
N PRO A 346 11.66 -8.78 19.46
CA PRO A 346 11.71 -8.70 20.91
C PRO A 346 12.23 -10.04 21.47
N PRO A 347 13.02 -10.02 22.56
CA PRO A 347 13.45 -11.26 23.21
C PRO A 347 12.21 -12.11 23.52
N ARG A 348 12.26 -13.39 23.22
CA ARG A 348 11.22 -14.35 23.61
C ARG A 348 11.11 -14.28 25.14
N ARG A 349 9.97 -13.83 25.64
CA ARG A 349 9.64 -13.99 27.05
C ARG A 349 9.25 -15.41 27.33
#